data_127a0d4c8f0a38b63e7e364ef89a8b05
#
_entry.id   127a0d4c8f0a38b63e7e364ef89a8b05
#
_cell.length_a   1.000
_cell.length_b   1.000
_cell.length_c   1.000
_cell.angle_alpha   90.00
_cell.angle_beta   90.00
_cell.angle_gamma   90.00
#
_symmetry.space_group_name_H-M   'P 1'
#
loop_
_entity.id
_entity.type
_entity.pdbx_description
1 polymer ?
#
loop_
_entity_poly.entity_id
_entity_poly.type
_entity_poly.pdbx_seq_one_letter_code
_entity_poly.pdbx_strand_id
1 'polypeptide(L)'
;MCIRDRFHEASLRSIKRKLEILTRHNTFFRRSGSSLNGIRRALEEQKVVLIDIPNMREQSELFILSLLTRTFLNERRNDGFGADETAPAGQILIAIEEAQRVLGPGRGTAVFRECAMEGRKFGIGLCVITQQPKNIDPRILAQINTYVVLGLSDKTDRQMIASSAKQDLTPLDSEIQTLERGEAVISTLSVPFPISCRIHAFDRYIRQDDMKKTNPLRDGLKNSFV
;
A
#
# COMPACT_ATOMS: atom_id res chain seq x y z
N MET A 1 -35.98 -17.70 -1.70
CA MET A 1 -34.97 -18.64 -1.20
C MET A 1 -34.09 -17.91 -0.21
N CYS A 2 -34.21 -18.19 1.06
CA CYS A 2 -33.53 -17.45 2.14
C CYS A 2 -32.05 -17.86 2.22
N ILE A 3 -31.15 -16.92 2.44
CA ILE A 3 -29.69 -17.19 2.60
C ILE A 3 -29.44 -18.23 3.70
N ARG A 4 -30.35 -18.32 4.66
CA ARG A 4 -30.31 -19.27 5.78
C ARG A 4 -30.25 -20.76 5.36
N ASP A 5 -30.79 -21.10 4.22
CA ASP A 5 -30.92 -22.51 3.77
C ASP A 5 -29.67 -23.05 3.06
N ARG A 6 -28.63 -22.16 2.80
CA ARG A 6 -27.42 -22.55 2.11
C ARG A 6 -26.19 -22.72 2.98
N PHE A 7 -26.25 -22.32 4.25
CA PHE A 7 -25.08 -22.36 5.13
C PHE A 7 -25.39 -23.08 6.42
N HIS A 8 -24.44 -23.90 6.84
CA HIS A 8 -24.54 -24.58 8.13
C HIS A 8 -24.60 -23.53 9.26
N GLU A 9 -25.52 -23.69 10.21
CA GLU A 9 -25.78 -22.71 11.27
C GLU A 9 -24.57 -22.38 12.13
N ALA A 10 -23.66 -23.36 12.32
CA ALA A 10 -22.38 -23.16 12.99
C ALA A 10 -21.46 -22.20 12.22
N SER A 11 -21.46 -22.24 10.88
CA SER A 11 -20.68 -21.31 10.03
C SER A 11 -21.21 -19.89 10.13
N LEU A 12 -22.53 -19.71 10.13
CA LEU A 12 -23.18 -18.41 10.31
C LEU A 12 -22.87 -17.82 11.70
N ARG A 13 -22.91 -18.63 12.75
CA ARG A 13 -22.54 -18.21 14.12
C ARG A 13 -21.08 -17.80 14.19
N SER A 14 -20.17 -18.52 13.54
CA SER A 14 -18.74 -18.19 13.48
C SER A 14 -18.50 -16.84 12.77
N ILE A 15 -19.15 -16.63 11.62
CA ILE A 15 -19.05 -15.36 10.86
C ILE A 15 -19.61 -14.21 11.70
N LYS A 16 -20.78 -14.39 12.31
CA LYS A 16 -21.39 -13.36 13.17
C LYS A 16 -20.47 -12.98 14.32
N ARG A 17 -19.88 -13.96 15.02
CA ARG A 17 -18.94 -13.72 16.11
C ARG A 17 -17.69 -12.95 15.63
N LYS A 18 -17.13 -13.29 14.47
CA LYS A 18 -15.99 -12.58 13.89
C LYS A 18 -16.34 -11.12 13.53
N LEU A 19 -17.52 -10.90 12.94
CA LEU A 19 -18.01 -9.56 12.64
C LEU A 19 -18.27 -8.74 13.92
N GLU A 20 -18.83 -9.36 14.94
CA GLU A 20 -19.05 -8.69 16.24
C GLU A 20 -17.72 -8.28 16.89
N ILE A 21 -16.68 -9.12 16.82
CA ILE A 21 -15.34 -8.77 17.33
C ILE A 21 -14.75 -7.58 16.55
N LEU A 22 -14.92 -7.55 15.23
CA LEU A 22 -14.46 -6.46 14.39
C LEU A 22 -15.20 -5.15 14.66
N THR A 23 -16.49 -5.20 14.97
CA THR A 23 -17.34 -3.99 15.11
C THR A 23 -17.47 -3.47 16.53
N ARG A 24 -17.38 -4.31 17.58
CA ARG A 24 -17.61 -3.93 18.98
C ARG A 24 -16.54 -2.99 19.56
N HIS A 25 -15.30 -3.07 19.08
CA HIS A 25 -14.16 -2.32 19.62
C HIS A 25 -13.55 -1.32 18.63
N ASN A 26 -14.17 -1.17 17.47
CA ASN A 26 -13.65 -0.32 16.41
C ASN A 26 -14.58 0.84 16.14
N THR A 27 -14.10 2.05 16.40
CA THR A 27 -14.77 3.31 16.02
C THR A 27 -14.89 3.50 14.50
N PHE A 28 -14.20 2.66 13.72
CA PHE A 28 -14.19 2.66 12.26
C PHE A 28 -15.52 2.22 11.62
N PHE A 29 -16.27 1.34 12.29
CA PHE A 29 -17.54 0.85 11.76
C PHE A 29 -18.72 1.60 12.38
N ARG A 30 -19.37 2.44 11.60
CA ARG A 30 -20.60 3.11 12.00
C ARG A 30 -21.82 2.42 11.37
N ARG A 31 -22.96 2.48 12.04
CA ARG A 31 -24.22 1.92 11.53
C ARG A 31 -24.81 2.73 10.37
N SER A 32 -24.41 3.97 10.21
CA SER A 32 -24.88 4.88 9.15
C SER A 32 -23.73 5.74 8.66
N GLY A 33 -23.77 6.08 7.37
CA GLY A 33 -22.73 6.85 6.69
C GLY A 33 -21.64 5.96 6.10
N SER A 34 -20.95 6.46 5.10
CA SER A 34 -19.80 5.82 4.46
C SER A 34 -18.69 6.82 4.25
N SER A 35 -17.53 6.57 4.85
CA SER A 35 -16.31 7.34 4.58
C SER A 35 -15.78 7.09 3.16
N LEU A 36 -16.20 6.01 2.51
CA LEU A 36 -15.73 5.63 1.18
C LEU A 36 -16.06 6.69 0.12
N ASN A 37 -17.24 7.33 0.20
CA ASN A 37 -17.60 8.40 -0.73
C ASN A 37 -16.71 9.64 -0.55
N GLY A 38 -16.31 9.95 0.68
CA GLY A 38 -15.34 11.02 0.96
C GLY A 38 -13.96 10.71 0.37
N ILE A 39 -13.51 9.45 0.52
CA ILE A 39 -12.24 8.99 -0.07
C ILE A 39 -12.30 9.09 -1.60
N ARG A 40 -13.35 8.59 -2.26
CA ARG A 40 -13.53 8.68 -3.72
C ARG A 40 -13.44 10.12 -4.20
N ARG A 41 -14.22 11.01 -3.59
CA ARG A 41 -14.22 12.43 -3.95
C ARG A 41 -12.83 13.06 -3.80
N ALA A 42 -12.12 12.76 -2.74
CA ALA A 42 -10.77 13.27 -2.52
C ALA A 42 -9.79 12.74 -3.59
N LEU A 43 -9.91 11.47 -4.00
CA LEU A 43 -9.10 10.88 -5.07
C LEU A 43 -9.42 11.49 -6.45
N GLU A 44 -10.70 11.75 -6.74
CA GLU A 44 -11.14 12.46 -7.97
C GLU A 44 -10.57 13.88 -8.01
N GLU A 45 -10.49 14.54 -6.86
CA GLU A 45 -9.87 15.85 -6.71
C GLU A 45 -8.31 15.79 -6.67
N GLN A 46 -7.71 14.62 -6.95
CA GLN A 46 -6.26 14.35 -6.93
C GLN A 46 -5.59 14.66 -5.59
N LYS A 47 -6.31 14.47 -4.49
CA LYS A 47 -5.81 14.67 -3.13
C LYS A 47 -5.16 13.41 -2.58
N VAL A 48 -4.24 13.61 -1.63
CA VAL A 48 -3.72 12.54 -0.80
C VAL A 48 -4.71 12.28 0.33
N VAL A 49 -5.08 11.00 0.50
CA VAL A 49 -5.94 10.54 1.60
C VAL A 49 -5.08 9.80 2.60
N LEU A 50 -4.97 10.31 3.81
CA LEU A 50 -4.30 9.64 4.92
C LEU A 50 -5.34 8.88 5.74
N ILE A 51 -5.12 7.57 5.89
CA ILE A 51 -5.95 6.69 6.72
C ILE A 51 -5.11 6.25 7.90
N ASP A 52 -5.32 6.90 9.04
CA ASP A 52 -4.69 6.52 10.30
C ASP A 52 -5.53 5.44 10.99
N ILE A 53 -4.89 4.31 11.34
CA ILE A 53 -5.53 3.14 11.96
C ILE A 53 -4.87 2.87 13.31
N PRO A 54 -5.10 3.74 14.32
CA PRO A 54 -4.43 3.59 15.61
C PRO A 54 -5.01 2.41 16.41
N ASN A 55 -4.16 1.72 17.16
CA ASN A 55 -4.52 0.74 18.21
C ASN A 55 -5.45 -0.40 17.76
N MET A 56 -5.43 -0.77 16.48
CA MET A 56 -6.17 -1.94 16.00
C MET A 56 -5.35 -3.22 16.15
N ARG A 57 -6.09 -4.34 16.28
CA ARG A 57 -5.49 -5.67 16.12
C ARG A 57 -5.12 -5.86 14.66
N GLU A 58 -3.98 -6.47 14.38
CA GLU A 58 -3.48 -6.73 13.03
C GLU A 58 -4.53 -7.34 12.08
N GLN A 59 -5.40 -8.21 12.58
CA GLN A 59 -6.47 -8.83 11.79
C GLN A 59 -7.53 -7.81 11.34
N SER A 60 -7.85 -6.82 12.17
CA SER A 60 -8.81 -5.76 11.84
C SER A 60 -8.20 -4.78 10.85
N GLU A 61 -6.93 -4.44 11.03
CA GLU A 61 -6.15 -3.62 10.12
C GLU A 61 -6.08 -4.27 8.73
N LEU A 62 -5.68 -5.53 8.67
CA LEU A 62 -5.66 -6.31 7.44
C LEU A 62 -7.03 -6.37 6.75
N PHE A 63 -8.10 -6.56 7.53
CA PHE A 63 -9.46 -6.60 6.99
C PHE A 63 -9.86 -5.29 6.33
N ILE A 64 -9.63 -4.15 6.99
CA ILE A 64 -9.97 -2.81 6.47
C ILE A 64 -9.15 -2.53 5.21
N LEU A 65 -7.84 -2.74 5.24
CA LEU A 65 -6.97 -2.53 4.09
C LEU A 65 -7.35 -3.44 2.92
N SER A 66 -7.66 -4.72 3.19
CA SER A 66 -8.13 -5.66 2.18
C SER A 66 -9.45 -5.24 1.57
N LEU A 67 -10.40 -4.75 2.39
CA LEU A 67 -11.70 -4.28 1.93
C LEU A 67 -11.55 -3.05 1.02
N LEU A 68 -10.76 -2.06 1.44
CA LEU A 68 -10.51 -0.85 0.65
C LEU A 68 -9.83 -1.19 -0.68
N THR A 69 -8.74 -1.96 -0.64
CA THR A 69 -8.01 -2.37 -1.85
C THR A 69 -8.91 -3.13 -2.82
N ARG A 70 -9.73 -4.07 -2.32
CA ARG A 70 -10.68 -4.83 -3.14
C ARG A 70 -11.76 -3.94 -3.73
N THR A 71 -12.26 -2.98 -2.96
CA THR A 71 -13.30 -2.06 -3.44
C THR A 71 -12.78 -1.25 -4.61
N PHE A 72 -11.61 -0.64 -4.49
CA PHE A 72 -11.01 0.16 -5.58
C PHE A 72 -10.66 -0.70 -6.80
N LEU A 73 -10.13 -1.91 -6.61
CA LEU A 73 -9.86 -2.83 -7.72
C LEU A 73 -11.14 -3.20 -8.48
N ASN A 74 -12.23 -3.53 -7.76
CA ASN A 74 -13.49 -3.90 -8.39
C ASN A 74 -14.16 -2.72 -9.09
N GLU A 75 -14.12 -1.53 -8.50
CA GLU A 75 -14.64 -0.31 -9.12
C GLU A 75 -13.93 -0.04 -10.45
N ARG A 76 -12.60 -0.01 -10.44
CA ARG A 76 -11.80 0.24 -11.65
C ARG A 76 -11.99 -0.82 -12.73
N ARG A 77 -12.21 -2.08 -12.36
CA ARG A 77 -12.56 -3.14 -13.31
C ARG A 77 -13.93 -2.91 -13.95
N ASN A 78 -14.92 -2.54 -13.14
CA ASN A 78 -16.29 -2.34 -13.60
C ASN A 78 -16.44 -1.08 -14.45
N ASP A 79 -15.67 -0.03 -14.15
CA ASP A 79 -15.66 1.24 -14.87
C ASP A 79 -14.95 1.15 -16.24
N GLY A 80 -14.41 -0.03 -16.60
CA GLY A 80 -13.72 -0.23 -17.88
C GLY A 80 -12.42 0.56 -17.99
N PHE A 81 -11.73 0.83 -16.87
CA PHE A 81 -10.46 1.55 -16.88
C PHE A 81 -9.49 0.95 -17.90
N GLY A 82 -8.98 1.77 -18.81
CA GLY A 82 -8.09 1.35 -19.89
C GLY A 82 -8.81 0.89 -21.18
N ALA A 83 -10.15 0.83 -21.19
CA ALA A 83 -10.91 0.55 -22.41
C ALA A 83 -11.08 1.81 -23.29
N ASP A 84 -10.99 3.00 -22.69
CA ASP A 84 -11.04 4.28 -23.37
C ASP A 84 -9.76 5.09 -23.08
N GLU A 85 -8.89 5.20 -24.08
CA GLU A 85 -7.62 5.95 -23.99
C GLU A 85 -7.84 7.46 -23.83
N THR A 86 -9.04 7.95 -24.02
CA THR A 86 -9.37 9.38 -23.99
C THR A 86 -9.81 9.89 -22.62
N ALA A 87 -10.14 9.01 -21.69
CA ALA A 87 -10.54 9.40 -20.34
C ALA A 87 -9.31 9.45 -19.41
N PRO A 88 -8.90 10.61 -18.88
CA PRO A 88 -7.85 10.70 -17.85
C PRO A 88 -8.40 10.23 -16.51
N ALA A 89 -8.72 8.96 -16.39
CA ALA A 89 -9.04 8.39 -15.11
C ALA A 89 -7.75 8.39 -14.27
N GLY A 90 -7.68 9.22 -13.23
CA GLY A 90 -6.53 9.38 -12.38
C GLY A 90 -6.02 8.05 -11.84
N GLN A 91 -4.70 7.91 -11.73
CA GLN A 91 -4.07 6.72 -11.12
C GLN A 91 -4.22 6.78 -9.60
N ILE A 92 -4.40 5.63 -8.97
CA ILE A 92 -4.47 5.48 -7.52
C ILE A 92 -3.20 4.76 -7.05
N LEU A 93 -2.46 5.33 -6.11
CA LEU A 93 -1.37 4.67 -5.43
C LEU A 93 -1.81 4.33 -4.01
N ILE A 94 -1.83 3.05 -3.67
CA ILE A 94 -2.10 2.56 -2.32
C ILE A 94 -0.73 2.36 -1.64
N ALA A 95 -0.39 3.23 -0.70
CA ALA A 95 0.84 3.12 0.09
C ALA A 95 0.51 2.54 1.47
N ILE A 96 1.24 1.50 1.87
CA ILE A 96 1.09 0.82 3.16
C ILE A 96 2.40 0.96 3.93
N GLU A 97 2.37 1.75 5.00
CA GLU A 97 3.49 1.86 5.96
C GLU A 97 3.48 0.70 6.95
N GLU A 98 4.67 0.36 7.47
CA GLU A 98 4.89 -0.77 8.38
C GLU A 98 4.22 -2.06 7.87
N ALA A 99 4.34 -2.27 6.56
CA ALA A 99 3.60 -3.29 5.81
C ALA A 99 3.85 -4.72 6.32
N GLN A 100 4.97 -4.99 6.99
CA GLN A 100 5.26 -6.29 7.62
C GLN A 100 4.23 -6.68 8.69
N ARG A 101 3.48 -5.73 9.25
CA ARG A 101 2.42 -6.01 10.23
C ARG A 101 1.23 -6.72 9.59
N VAL A 102 0.92 -6.40 8.35
CA VAL A 102 -0.31 -6.85 7.69
C VAL A 102 -0.06 -7.76 6.48
N LEU A 103 1.06 -7.59 5.78
CA LEU A 103 1.37 -8.33 4.56
C LEU A 103 2.24 -9.58 4.79
N GLY A 104 2.26 -10.11 6.01
CA GLY A 104 3.06 -11.30 6.34
C GLY A 104 2.54 -12.58 5.66
N PRO A 105 3.40 -13.61 5.54
CA PRO A 105 3.04 -14.91 4.98
C PRO A 105 1.85 -15.55 5.71
N GLY A 106 0.95 -16.23 4.96
CA GLY A 106 -0.20 -16.96 5.52
C GLY A 106 -1.35 -16.09 6.02
N ARG A 107 -1.24 -14.80 6.01
CA ARG A 107 -2.32 -13.85 6.33
C ARG A 107 -3.12 -13.56 5.07
N GLY A 108 -4.39 -13.35 5.09
CA GLY A 108 -5.30 -13.13 3.95
C GLY A 108 -4.86 -12.06 2.91
N THR A 109 -3.62 -12.16 2.42
CA THR A 109 -2.92 -11.17 1.57
C THR A 109 -3.25 -11.29 0.09
N ALA A 110 -4.20 -12.17 -0.29
CA ALA A 110 -4.52 -12.46 -1.69
C ALA A 110 -4.87 -11.20 -2.52
N VAL A 111 -5.61 -10.26 -1.94
CA VAL A 111 -6.00 -9.02 -2.63
C VAL A 111 -4.80 -8.12 -2.94
N PHE A 112 -3.80 -8.08 -2.07
CA PHE A 112 -2.59 -7.27 -2.28
C PHE A 112 -1.68 -7.90 -3.36
N ARG A 113 -1.62 -9.24 -3.40
CA ARG A 113 -0.95 -9.94 -4.51
C ARG A 113 -1.65 -9.65 -5.83
N GLU A 114 -2.97 -9.74 -5.86
CA GLU A 114 -3.78 -9.39 -7.03
C GLU A 114 -3.55 -7.94 -7.45
N CYS A 115 -3.53 -7.00 -6.50
CA CYS A 115 -3.21 -5.60 -6.75
C CYS A 115 -1.80 -5.42 -7.34
N ALA A 116 -0.79 -6.08 -6.79
CA ALA A 116 0.57 -6.00 -7.27
C ALA A 116 0.73 -6.60 -8.69
N MET A 117 0.01 -7.68 -9.01
CA MET A 117 0.06 -8.37 -10.31
C MET A 117 -0.73 -7.64 -11.40
N GLU A 118 -1.93 -7.19 -11.09
CA GLU A 118 -2.91 -6.74 -12.09
C GLU A 118 -3.31 -5.27 -11.94
N GLY A 119 -3.05 -4.66 -10.79
CA GLY A 119 -3.50 -3.29 -10.48
C GLY A 119 -3.12 -2.27 -11.55
N ARG A 120 -1.94 -2.43 -12.17
CA ARG A 120 -1.48 -1.55 -13.25
C ARG A 120 -2.48 -1.48 -14.41
N LYS A 121 -3.15 -2.57 -14.76
CA LYS A 121 -4.16 -2.63 -15.84
C LYS A 121 -5.37 -1.74 -15.52
N PHE A 122 -5.59 -1.48 -14.24
CA PHE A 122 -6.71 -0.71 -13.72
C PHE A 122 -6.28 0.64 -13.13
N GLY A 123 -5.04 1.07 -13.42
CA GLY A 123 -4.49 2.32 -12.91
C GLY A 123 -4.27 2.34 -11.40
N ILE A 124 -4.09 1.16 -10.77
CA ILE A 124 -3.81 1.04 -9.34
C ILE A 124 -2.40 0.53 -9.12
N GLY A 125 -1.60 1.29 -8.38
CA GLY A 125 -0.28 0.92 -7.89
C GLY A 125 -0.30 0.52 -6.41
N LEU A 126 0.56 -0.41 -6.02
CA LEU A 126 0.81 -0.76 -4.63
C LEU A 126 2.23 -0.32 -4.24
N CYS A 127 2.33 0.49 -3.19
CA CYS A 127 3.58 0.88 -2.56
C CYS A 127 3.68 0.21 -1.19
N VAL A 128 4.73 -0.56 -0.98
CA VAL A 128 4.99 -1.30 0.28
C VAL A 128 6.18 -0.66 0.96
N ILE A 129 5.97 -0.11 2.15
CA ILE A 129 7.02 0.53 2.96
C ILE A 129 7.25 -0.35 4.19
N THR A 130 8.47 -0.81 4.36
CA THR A 130 8.81 -1.74 5.45
C THR A 130 10.28 -1.63 5.86
N GLN A 131 10.55 -1.85 7.13
CA GLN A 131 11.90 -2.01 7.67
C GLN A 131 12.31 -3.49 7.75
N GLN A 132 11.39 -4.43 7.55
CA GLN A 132 11.60 -5.86 7.69
C GLN A 132 11.04 -6.63 6.48
N PRO A 133 11.69 -6.54 5.30
CA PRO A 133 11.24 -7.22 4.09
C PRO A 133 11.05 -8.73 4.25
N LYS A 134 11.86 -9.39 5.08
CA LYS A 134 11.75 -10.84 5.38
C LYS A 134 10.38 -11.24 5.95
N ASN A 135 9.66 -10.30 6.55
CA ASN A 135 8.35 -10.54 7.15
C ASN A 135 7.19 -10.24 6.18
N ILE A 136 7.47 -9.83 4.94
CA ILE A 136 6.47 -9.67 3.88
C ILE A 136 6.28 -10.99 3.12
N ASP A 137 5.06 -11.28 2.66
CA ASP A 137 4.78 -12.43 1.77
C ASP A 137 5.67 -12.34 0.52
N PRO A 138 6.57 -13.33 0.29
CA PRO A 138 7.50 -13.30 -0.86
C PRO A 138 6.78 -13.19 -2.20
N ARG A 139 5.53 -13.68 -2.28
CA ARG A 139 4.72 -13.62 -3.49
C ARG A 139 4.24 -12.20 -3.81
N ILE A 140 4.16 -11.30 -2.83
CA ILE A 140 3.91 -9.87 -3.03
C ILE A 140 5.19 -9.21 -3.51
N LEU A 141 6.30 -9.41 -2.79
CA LEU A 141 7.60 -8.83 -3.15
C LEU A 141 8.00 -9.20 -4.58
N ALA A 142 7.83 -10.45 -4.99
CA ALA A 142 8.15 -10.91 -6.34
C ALA A 142 7.37 -10.19 -7.46
N GLN A 143 6.27 -9.49 -7.15
CA GLN A 143 5.50 -8.69 -8.11
C GLN A 143 5.91 -7.22 -8.14
N ILE A 144 6.70 -6.77 -7.18
CA ILE A 144 7.19 -5.38 -7.14
C ILE A 144 8.25 -5.21 -8.25
N ASN A 145 8.10 -4.15 -9.04
CA ASN A 145 8.98 -3.85 -10.16
C ASN A 145 10.04 -2.78 -9.83
N THR A 146 9.80 -1.99 -8.79
CA THR A 146 10.71 -0.93 -8.36
C THR A 146 10.98 -1.05 -6.88
N TYR A 147 12.25 -1.15 -6.53
CA TYR A 147 12.74 -1.14 -5.16
C TYR A 147 13.55 0.13 -4.92
N VAL A 148 13.27 0.80 -3.82
CA VAL A 148 14.10 1.86 -3.26
C VAL A 148 14.64 1.33 -1.93
N VAL A 149 15.87 0.84 -1.96
CA VAL A 149 16.51 0.18 -0.82
C VAL A 149 17.38 1.21 -0.10
N LEU A 150 17.03 1.49 1.14
CA LEU A 150 17.84 2.27 2.08
C LEU A 150 18.79 1.36 2.85
N GLY A 151 19.60 1.93 3.74
CA GLY A 151 20.51 1.15 4.59
C GLY A 151 19.78 0.02 5.32
N LEU A 152 20.24 -1.22 5.11
CA LEU A 152 19.60 -2.43 5.62
C LEU A 152 20.66 -3.35 6.25
N SER A 153 20.75 -3.32 7.56
CA SER A 153 21.82 -4.04 8.31
C SER A 153 21.59 -5.54 8.41
N ASP A 154 20.33 -6.01 8.50
CA ASP A 154 20.01 -7.43 8.63
C ASP A 154 20.27 -8.20 7.33
N LYS A 155 21.07 -9.25 7.40
CA LYS A 155 21.46 -10.07 6.24
C LYS A 155 20.26 -10.79 5.62
N THR A 156 19.31 -11.26 6.42
CA THR A 156 18.14 -12.00 5.93
C THR A 156 17.21 -11.07 5.16
N ASP A 157 17.07 -9.82 5.61
CA ASP A 157 16.30 -8.81 4.92
C ASP A 157 16.94 -8.45 3.57
N ARG A 158 18.28 -8.28 3.50
CA ARG A 158 18.97 -8.05 2.23
C ARG A 158 18.83 -9.22 1.27
N GLN A 159 18.94 -10.45 1.75
CA GLN A 159 18.74 -11.65 0.93
C GLN A 159 17.31 -11.75 0.40
N MET A 160 16.31 -11.38 1.20
CA MET A 160 14.91 -11.34 0.75
C MET A 160 14.73 -10.34 -0.40
N ILE A 161 15.26 -9.14 -0.29
CA ILE A 161 15.21 -8.15 -1.36
C ILE A 161 15.96 -8.63 -2.60
N ALA A 162 17.19 -9.14 -2.44
CA ALA A 162 17.99 -9.63 -3.56
C ALA A 162 17.29 -10.77 -4.34
N SER A 163 16.62 -11.68 -3.61
CA SER A 163 15.90 -12.80 -4.25
C SER A 163 14.56 -12.38 -4.88
N SER A 164 13.98 -11.26 -4.48
CA SER A 164 12.68 -10.79 -4.97
C SER A 164 12.80 -9.75 -6.08
N ALA A 165 13.88 -8.98 -6.11
CA ALA A 165 14.13 -7.96 -7.12
C ALA A 165 14.29 -8.56 -8.52
N LYS A 166 13.89 -7.81 -9.55
CA LYS A 166 14.03 -8.23 -10.95
C LYS A 166 15.46 -8.12 -11.48
N GLN A 167 16.27 -7.30 -10.83
CA GLN A 167 17.69 -7.12 -11.12
C GLN A 167 18.52 -7.79 -10.03
N ASP A 168 19.69 -8.28 -10.38
CA ASP A 168 20.62 -8.87 -9.39
C ASP A 168 21.18 -7.78 -8.46
N LEU A 169 20.77 -7.81 -7.20
CA LEU A 169 21.26 -6.95 -6.15
C LEU A 169 22.39 -7.58 -5.32
N THR A 170 22.74 -8.84 -5.60
CA THR A 170 23.78 -9.56 -4.84
C THR A 170 25.13 -8.85 -4.83
N PRO A 171 25.61 -8.25 -5.94
CA PRO A 171 26.88 -7.50 -5.94
C PRO A 171 26.86 -6.27 -5.04
N LEU A 172 25.68 -5.73 -4.71
CA LEU A 172 25.49 -4.53 -3.89
C LEU A 172 25.20 -4.83 -2.41
N ASP A 173 25.28 -6.10 -1.96
CA ASP A 173 24.92 -6.48 -0.58
C ASP A 173 25.71 -5.69 0.47
N SER A 174 27.03 -5.57 0.30
CA SER A 174 27.88 -4.82 1.21
C SER A 174 27.64 -3.31 1.15
N GLU A 175 27.32 -2.78 -0.03
CA GLU A 175 26.96 -1.38 -0.20
C GLU A 175 25.63 -1.07 0.50
N ILE A 176 24.60 -1.88 0.29
CA ILE A 176 23.28 -1.73 0.94
C ILE A 176 23.43 -1.78 2.47
N GLN A 177 24.34 -2.61 3.00
CA GLN A 177 24.58 -2.69 4.43
C GLN A 177 25.15 -1.38 5.01
N THR A 178 25.95 -0.67 4.23
CA THR A 178 26.72 0.50 4.67
C THR A 178 26.15 1.85 4.22
N LEU A 179 25.01 1.83 3.49
CA LEU A 179 24.34 3.06 3.08
C LEU A 179 24.07 3.99 4.25
N GLU A 180 24.48 5.23 4.11
CA GLU A 180 24.25 6.28 5.08
C GLU A 180 22.86 6.90 4.94
N ARG A 181 22.51 7.76 5.88
CA ARG A 181 21.24 8.49 5.84
C ARG A 181 21.18 9.38 4.60
N GLY A 182 20.14 9.18 3.79
CA GLY A 182 19.93 9.89 2.53
C GLY A 182 20.56 9.20 1.33
N GLU A 183 21.15 8.03 1.48
CA GLU A 183 21.62 7.20 0.37
C GLU A 183 20.63 6.06 0.11
N ALA A 184 20.53 5.65 -1.14
CA ALA A 184 19.65 4.57 -1.58
C ALA A 184 20.21 3.85 -2.79
N VAL A 185 19.83 2.58 -2.93
CA VAL A 185 19.95 1.81 -4.18
C VAL A 185 18.56 1.69 -4.79
N ILE A 186 18.40 2.11 -6.04
CA ILE A 186 17.17 1.98 -6.80
C ILE A 186 17.32 0.87 -7.82
N SER A 187 16.45 -0.13 -7.77
CA SER A 187 16.29 -1.18 -8.75
C SER A 187 14.93 -1.05 -9.42
N THR A 188 14.90 -0.93 -10.74
CA THR A 188 13.66 -0.79 -11.51
C THR A 188 13.84 -1.36 -12.92
N LEU A 189 12.75 -1.81 -13.53
CA LEU A 189 12.74 -2.31 -14.90
C LEU A 189 13.02 -1.21 -15.96
N SER A 190 12.97 0.07 -15.58
CA SER A 190 13.18 1.19 -16.49
C SER A 190 14.67 1.43 -16.82
N VAL A 191 15.58 0.83 -16.07
CA VAL A 191 17.03 0.93 -16.28
C VAL A 191 17.66 -0.47 -16.26
N PRO A 192 18.78 -0.69 -16.96
CA PRO A 192 19.35 -2.03 -17.13
C PRO A 192 20.09 -2.56 -15.90
N PHE A 193 20.41 -1.72 -14.92
CA PHE A 193 21.15 -2.06 -13.71
C PHE A 193 20.68 -1.22 -12.51
N PRO A 194 20.88 -1.70 -11.27
CA PRO A 194 20.58 -0.92 -10.07
C PRO A 194 21.45 0.35 -10.00
N ILE A 195 20.88 1.43 -9.47
CA ILE A 195 21.55 2.73 -9.38
C ILE A 195 21.66 3.14 -7.91
N SER A 196 22.89 3.39 -7.46
CA SER A 196 23.14 4.06 -6.17
C SER A 196 22.91 5.56 -6.33
N CYS A 197 22.17 6.15 -5.42
CA CYS A 197 21.83 7.57 -5.48
C CYS A 197 21.74 8.19 -4.08
N ARG A 198 21.83 9.53 -4.06
CA ARG A 198 21.56 10.31 -2.85
C ARG A 198 20.21 10.99 -2.96
N ILE A 199 19.35 10.75 -1.98
CA ILE A 199 18.03 11.34 -1.88
C ILE A 199 18.15 12.75 -1.29
N HIS A 200 17.52 13.72 -1.92
CA HIS A 200 17.49 15.08 -1.41
C HIS A 200 16.76 15.16 -0.07
N ALA A 201 17.29 15.96 0.86
CA ALA A 201 16.61 16.21 2.12
C ALA A 201 15.28 16.95 1.85
N PHE A 202 14.20 16.45 2.44
CA PHE A 202 12.84 16.97 2.28
C PHE A 202 12.73 18.48 2.52
N ASP A 203 13.42 18.98 3.57
CA ASP A 203 13.43 20.41 3.89
C ASP A 203 14.06 21.28 2.79
N ARG A 204 15.04 20.74 2.06
CA ARG A 204 15.66 21.47 0.93
C ARG A 204 14.72 21.50 -0.27
N TYR A 205 13.99 20.41 -0.49
CA TYR A 205 13.02 20.31 -1.57
C TYR A 205 11.87 21.30 -1.38
N ILE A 206 11.28 21.35 -0.19
CA ILE A 206 10.18 22.27 0.15
C ILE A 206 10.64 23.74 0.04
N ARG A 207 11.83 24.09 0.53
CA ARG A 207 12.31 25.48 0.45
C ARG A 207 12.52 25.97 -0.98
N GLN A 208 12.85 25.07 -1.90
CA GLN A 208 12.99 25.42 -3.33
C GLN A 208 11.62 25.59 -4.01
N ASP A 209 10.60 24.84 -3.56
CA ASP A 209 9.23 24.92 -4.10
C ASP A 209 8.44 26.10 -3.51
N ASP A 210 8.64 26.43 -2.22
CA ASP A 210 8.03 27.60 -1.57
C ASP A 210 8.51 28.93 -2.20
N MET A 211 9.64 28.94 -2.85
CA MET A 211 10.07 30.07 -3.69
C MET A 211 9.37 30.12 -5.06
N LYS A 212 8.67 29.08 -5.47
CA LYS A 212 8.03 28.98 -6.78
C LYS A 212 6.51 28.84 -6.80
N LYS A 213 5.87 28.34 -5.75
CA LYS A 213 4.39 28.26 -5.64
C LYS A 213 3.97 27.97 -4.18
N THR A 214 2.88 28.58 -3.71
CA THR A 214 2.12 28.14 -2.51
C THR A 214 1.80 26.65 -2.60
N ASN A 215 2.29 25.88 -1.63
CA ASN A 215 2.29 24.41 -1.68
C ASN A 215 0.90 23.87 -1.29
N PRO A 216 0.11 23.29 -2.23
CA PRO A 216 -1.23 22.76 -1.92
C PRO A 216 -1.24 21.62 -0.90
N LEU A 217 -0.10 20.93 -0.68
CA LEU A 217 0.01 19.87 0.32
C LEU A 217 -0.01 20.40 1.78
N ARG A 218 0.48 21.61 2.00
CA ARG A 218 0.53 22.22 3.36
C ARG A 218 -0.84 22.73 3.82
N ASP A 219 -1.65 23.21 2.91
CA ASP A 219 -3.03 23.66 3.19
C ASP A 219 -3.99 22.49 3.39
N GLY A 220 -3.75 21.34 2.73
CA GLY A 220 -4.51 20.10 2.93
C GLY A 220 -4.33 19.50 4.33
N LEU A 221 -3.13 19.56 4.89
CA LEU A 221 -2.84 19.01 6.24
C LEU A 221 -3.44 19.83 7.37
N LYS A 222 -3.66 21.15 7.20
CA LYS A 222 -4.26 22.01 8.22
C LYS A 222 -5.77 21.82 8.36
N ASN A 223 -6.46 21.32 7.35
CA ASN A 223 -7.92 21.16 7.34
C ASN A 223 -8.37 19.72 7.67
N SER A 224 -7.45 18.81 8.01
CA SER A 224 -7.76 17.40 8.27
C SER A 224 -7.88 17.05 9.77
N PHE A 225 -7.74 18.03 10.65
CA PHE A 225 -7.88 17.84 12.10
C PHE A 225 -9.12 18.61 12.63
N VAL A 226 -10.30 18.24 12.18
CA VAL A 226 -11.58 18.57 12.85
C VAL A 226 -12.46 17.33 12.90
#